data_aaf3c4040cac550d93a2c5f76a0e5c01
#
_entry.id   aaf3c4040cac550d93a2c5f76a0e5c01
#
_cell.length_a   1.000
_cell.length_b   1.000
_cell.length_c   1.000
_cell.angle_alpha   90.00
_cell.angle_beta   90.00
_cell.angle_gamma   90.00
#
_symmetry.space_group_name_H-M   'P 1'
#
loop_
_entity.id
_entity.type
_entity.pdbx_description
1 polymer ?
#
loop_
_entity_poly.entity_id
_entity_poly.type
_entity_poly.pdbx_seq_one_letter_code
_entity_poly.pdbx_strand_id
1 'polypeptide(L)'
;MNKTISNEKIIAALLSTESKRAAAKVLGIRPQTLAARMNDDAFQKLYKESKKDLIKESITSIQAKTGRAIEIIYEIADNPEIAPQIRLNAAETIIRYSHKFTESEEILSRIEELEELYKEGD
;
A
#
# COMPACT_ATOMS: atom_id res chain seq x y z
N MET A 1 -24.60 30.51 -4.70
CA MET A 1 -23.79 30.31 -3.52
C MET A 1 -22.66 29.31 -3.82
N ASN A 2 -21.43 29.78 -3.74
CA ASN A 2 -20.28 28.87 -3.89
C ASN A 2 -20.11 28.11 -2.59
N LYS A 3 -20.57 26.84 -2.61
CA LYS A 3 -20.27 25.92 -1.51
C LYS A 3 -18.77 25.62 -1.53
N THR A 4 -18.08 26.00 -0.48
CA THR A 4 -16.69 25.66 -0.29
C THR A 4 -16.56 24.12 -0.24
N ILE A 5 -15.75 23.57 -1.13
CA ILE A 5 -15.51 22.13 -1.18
C ILE A 5 -14.71 21.73 0.07
N SER A 6 -15.12 20.64 0.73
CA SER A 6 -14.45 20.15 1.94
C SER A 6 -13.05 19.61 1.63
N ASN A 7 -12.15 19.65 2.60
CA ASN A 7 -10.82 19.06 2.50
C ASN A 7 -10.90 17.57 2.17
N GLU A 8 -11.85 16.86 2.76
CA GLU A 8 -12.07 15.42 2.52
C GLU A 8 -12.39 15.14 1.05
N LYS A 9 -13.22 15.96 0.42
CA LYS A 9 -13.55 15.83 -1.01
C LYS A 9 -12.34 16.09 -1.89
N ILE A 10 -11.57 17.12 -1.57
CA ILE A 10 -10.34 17.44 -2.32
C ILE A 10 -9.34 16.31 -2.22
N ILE A 11 -9.14 15.77 -1.03
CA ILE A 11 -8.22 14.66 -0.78
C ILE A 11 -8.68 13.40 -1.54
N ALA A 12 -9.97 13.08 -1.49
CA ALA A 12 -10.52 11.95 -2.25
C ALA A 12 -10.24 12.08 -3.74
N ALA A 13 -10.40 13.27 -4.32
CA ALA A 13 -10.10 13.52 -5.73
C ALA A 13 -8.59 13.39 -6.03
N LEU A 14 -7.73 13.91 -5.14
CA LEU A 14 -6.28 13.79 -5.29
C LEU A 14 -5.79 12.34 -5.24
N LEU A 15 -6.37 11.53 -4.37
CA LEU A 15 -5.99 10.13 -4.20
C LEU A 15 -6.54 9.21 -5.30
N SER A 16 -7.61 9.63 -5.99
CA SER A 16 -8.26 8.83 -7.04
C SER A 16 -7.88 9.23 -8.47
N THR A 17 -7.07 10.28 -8.64
CA THR A 17 -6.65 10.79 -9.95
C THR A 17 -5.13 10.75 -10.11
N GLU A 18 -4.68 10.78 -11.35
CA GLU A 18 -3.26 10.67 -11.69
C GLU A 18 -2.45 11.96 -11.48
N SER A 19 -3.13 13.10 -11.40
CA SER A 19 -2.47 14.39 -11.29
C SER A 19 -3.32 15.42 -10.56
N LYS A 20 -2.68 16.45 -10.03
CA LYS A 20 -3.37 17.61 -9.42
C LYS A 20 -4.32 18.27 -10.41
N ARG A 21 -3.91 18.36 -11.67
CA ARG A 21 -4.72 18.94 -12.73
C ARG A 21 -6.00 18.13 -12.98
N ALA A 22 -5.87 16.82 -13.03
CA ALA A 22 -7.02 15.92 -13.16
C ALA A 22 -7.96 16.03 -11.96
N ALA A 23 -7.42 16.13 -10.74
CA ALA A 23 -8.19 16.34 -9.53
C ALA A 23 -8.97 17.65 -9.56
N ALA A 24 -8.35 18.75 -9.97
CA ALA A 24 -8.99 20.05 -10.12
C ALA A 24 -10.15 19.98 -11.12
N LYS A 25 -9.94 19.28 -12.22
CA LYS A 25 -10.98 19.09 -13.25
C LYS A 25 -12.19 18.32 -12.70
N VAL A 26 -11.95 17.24 -11.98
CA VAL A 26 -13.02 16.43 -11.36
C VAL A 26 -13.79 17.25 -10.32
N LEU A 27 -13.09 18.11 -9.57
CA LEU A 27 -13.70 18.96 -8.55
C LEU A 27 -14.40 20.19 -9.13
N GLY A 28 -14.18 20.52 -10.42
CA GLY A 28 -14.72 21.71 -11.04
C GLY A 28 -14.12 23.03 -10.53
N ILE A 29 -12.88 22.99 -10.07
CA ILE A 29 -12.14 24.15 -9.57
C ILE A 29 -10.91 24.44 -10.42
N ARG A 30 -10.36 25.65 -10.27
CA ARG A 30 -9.14 26.04 -10.97
C ARG A 30 -7.92 25.37 -10.29
N PRO A 31 -6.88 25.02 -11.06
CA PRO A 31 -5.64 24.49 -10.47
C PRO A 31 -5.03 25.41 -9.39
N GLN A 32 -5.15 26.74 -9.58
CA GLN A 32 -4.66 27.70 -8.60
C GLN A 32 -5.44 27.65 -7.28
N THR A 33 -6.75 27.43 -7.36
CA THR A 33 -7.60 27.26 -6.18
C THR A 33 -7.24 26.01 -5.42
N LEU A 34 -6.99 24.91 -6.14
CA LEU A 34 -6.52 23.66 -5.55
C LEU A 34 -5.16 23.85 -4.86
N ALA A 35 -4.22 24.51 -5.54
CA ALA A 35 -2.90 24.77 -4.98
C ALA A 35 -2.96 25.59 -3.70
N ALA A 36 -3.81 26.62 -3.68
CA ALA A 36 -4.02 27.45 -2.48
C ALA A 36 -4.59 26.63 -1.31
N ARG A 37 -5.56 25.76 -1.58
CA ARG A 37 -6.14 24.86 -0.57
C ARG A 37 -5.11 23.86 -0.04
N MET A 38 -4.23 23.37 -0.89
CA MET A 38 -3.17 22.42 -0.51
C MET A 38 -2.08 23.04 0.36
N ASN A 39 -1.92 24.35 0.34
CA ASN A 39 -0.92 25.05 1.16
C ASN A 39 -1.37 25.24 2.62
N ASP A 40 -2.62 24.99 2.93
CA ASP A 40 -3.13 25.07 4.30
C ASP A 40 -2.57 23.94 5.17
N ASP A 41 -2.11 24.28 6.38
CA ASP A 41 -1.49 23.32 7.30
C ASP A 41 -2.46 22.21 7.73
N ALA A 42 -3.71 22.54 7.99
CA ALA A 42 -4.74 21.57 8.35
C ALA A 42 -5.00 20.60 7.19
N PHE A 43 -5.02 21.10 5.96
CA PHE A 43 -5.14 20.27 4.76
C PHE A 43 -3.97 19.32 4.63
N GLN A 44 -2.74 19.81 4.77
CA GLN A 44 -1.52 18.99 4.64
C GLN A 44 -1.49 17.84 5.65
N LYS A 45 -1.90 18.12 6.88
CA LYS A 45 -1.99 17.11 7.93
C LYS A 45 -2.99 16.01 7.59
N LEU A 46 -4.20 16.42 7.20
CA LEU A 46 -5.26 15.48 6.81
C LEU A 46 -4.88 14.66 5.57
N TYR A 47 -4.25 15.30 4.59
CA TYR A 47 -3.79 14.66 3.36
C TYR A 47 -2.71 13.60 3.66
N LYS A 48 -1.77 13.92 4.52
CA LYS A 48 -0.72 12.98 4.95
C LYS A 48 -1.31 11.77 5.66
N GLU A 49 -2.26 11.97 6.57
CA GLU A 49 -2.96 10.90 7.27
C GLU A 49 -3.76 10.01 6.31
N SER A 50 -4.48 10.62 5.37
CA SER A 50 -5.27 9.90 4.36
C SER A 50 -4.41 9.05 3.43
N LYS A 51 -3.25 9.56 3.00
CA LYS A 51 -2.27 8.79 2.23
C LYS A 51 -1.77 7.57 3.02
N LYS A 52 -1.47 7.78 4.28
CA LYS A 52 -0.98 6.72 5.18
C LYS A 52 -2.01 5.61 5.33
N ASP A 53 -3.28 5.97 5.53
CA ASP A 53 -4.38 5.01 5.65
C ASP A 53 -4.60 4.25 4.35
N LEU A 54 -4.54 4.93 3.20
CA LEU A 54 -4.66 4.31 1.88
C LEU A 54 -3.53 3.29 1.64
N ILE A 55 -2.31 3.64 2.02
CA ILE A 55 -1.15 2.73 1.91
C ILE A 55 -1.37 1.49 2.77
N LYS A 56 -1.84 1.65 4.00
CA LYS A 56 -2.15 0.53 4.91
C LYS A 56 -3.21 -0.39 4.32
N GLU A 57 -4.30 0.16 3.82
CA GLU A 57 -5.38 -0.60 3.18
C GLU A 57 -4.88 -1.35 1.94
N SER A 58 -4.04 -0.69 1.14
CA SER A 58 -3.44 -1.29 -0.06
C SER A 58 -2.53 -2.46 0.30
N ILE A 59 -1.71 -2.32 1.33
CA ILE A 59 -0.84 -3.39 1.82
C ILE A 59 -1.68 -4.57 2.30
N THR A 60 -2.73 -4.33 3.09
CA THR A 60 -3.63 -5.37 3.57
C THR A 60 -4.29 -6.11 2.41
N SER A 61 -4.75 -5.38 1.39
CA SER A 61 -5.33 -5.97 0.17
C SER A 61 -4.33 -6.82 -0.59
N ILE A 62 -3.09 -6.35 -0.74
CA ILE A 62 -2.01 -7.08 -1.41
C ILE A 62 -1.67 -8.35 -0.62
N GLN A 63 -1.60 -8.28 0.71
CA GLN A 63 -1.35 -9.44 1.57
C GLN A 63 -2.44 -10.51 1.40
N ALA A 64 -3.71 -10.11 1.37
CA ALA A 64 -4.82 -11.03 1.15
C ALA A 64 -4.73 -11.72 -0.21
N LYS A 65 -4.42 -10.96 -1.27
CA LYS A 65 -4.25 -11.49 -2.63
C LYS A 65 -3.02 -12.39 -2.74
N THR A 66 -1.96 -12.05 -2.03
CA THR A 66 -0.73 -12.85 -1.97
C THR A 66 -1.02 -14.21 -1.31
N GLY A 67 -1.77 -14.22 -0.22
CA GLY A 67 -2.22 -15.45 0.44
C GLY A 67 -3.00 -16.36 -0.51
N ARG A 68 -3.93 -15.80 -1.27
CA ARG A 68 -4.70 -16.56 -2.26
C ARG A 68 -3.81 -17.09 -3.39
N ALA A 69 -2.85 -16.29 -3.86
CA ALA A 69 -1.90 -16.72 -4.89
C ALA A 69 -1.05 -17.89 -4.40
N ILE A 70 -0.60 -17.86 -3.16
CA ILE A 70 0.15 -18.96 -2.53
C ILE A 70 -0.69 -20.23 -2.47
N GLU A 71 -1.98 -20.13 -2.10
CA GLU A 71 -2.91 -21.25 -2.10
C GLU A 71 -3.04 -21.89 -3.49
N ILE A 72 -3.16 -21.08 -4.54
CA ILE A 72 -3.26 -21.55 -5.93
C ILE A 72 -1.97 -22.30 -6.32
N ILE A 73 -0.82 -21.77 -6.00
CA ILE A 73 0.46 -22.41 -6.26
C ILE A 73 0.56 -23.74 -5.52
N TYR A 74 0.11 -23.78 -4.28
CA TYR A 74 0.07 -25.00 -3.47
C TYR A 74 -0.85 -26.06 -4.05
N GLU A 75 -2.03 -25.67 -4.54
CA GLU A 75 -2.96 -26.55 -5.22
C GLU A 75 -2.32 -27.20 -6.45
N ILE A 76 -1.52 -26.45 -7.21
CA ILE A 76 -0.76 -26.98 -8.36
C ILE A 76 0.29 -27.98 -7.91
N ALA A 77 1.06 -27.66 -6.89
CA ALA A 77 2.11 -28.55 -6.35
C ALA A 77 1.53 -29.86 -5.80
N ASP A 78 0.34 -29.79 -5.22
CA ASP A 78 -0.32 -30.92 -4.56
C ASP A 78 -1.20 -31.76 -5.48
N ASN A 79 -1.43 -31.35 -6.72
CA ASN A 79 -2.33 -32.04 -7.66
C ASN A 79 -1.58 -33.08 -8.49
N PRO A 80 -1.80 -34.40 -8.25
CA PRO A 80 -1.10 -35.47 -8.97
C PRO A 80 -1.44 -35.55 -10.45
N GLU A 81 -2.50 -34.89 -10.91
CA GLU A 81 -2.88 -34.87 -12.33
C GLU A 81 -2.04 -33.89 -13.16
N ILE A 82 -1.32 -32.99 -12.50
CA ILE A 82 -0.44 -32.02 -13.16
C ILE A 82 0.92 -32.64 -13.40
N ALA A 83 1.55 -32.28 -14.53
CA ALA A 83 2.88 -32.80 -14.91
C ALA A 83 3.89 -32.55 -13.78
N PRO A 84 4.75 -33.58 -13.48
CA PRO A 84 5.70 -33.51 -12.36
C PRO A 84 6.61 -32.28 -12.37
N GLN A 85 7.05 -31.83 -13.54
CA GLN A 85 7.93 -30.66 -13.65
C GLN A 85 7.21 -29.37 -13.23
N ILE A 86 5.95 -29.24 -13.59
CA ILE A 86 5.13 -28.06 -13.21
C ILE A 86 4.89 -28.06 -11.69
N ARG A 87 4.60 -29.22 -11.13
CA ARG A 87 4.44 -29.41 -9.69
C ARG A 87 5.72 -29.05 -8.92
N LEU A 88 6.86 -29.49 -9.43
CA LEU A 88 8.16 -29.18 -8.85
C LEU A 88 8.43 -27.68 -8.88
N ASN A 89 8.17 -27.04 -10.02
CA ASN A 89 8.33 -25.58 -10.17
C ASN A 89 7.46 -24.81 -9.16
N ALA A 90 6.22 -25.24 -8.97
CA ALA A 90 5.32 -24.65 -7.99
C ALA A 90 5.84 -24.80 -6.56
N ALA A 91 6.31 -26.00 -6.19
CA ALA A 91 6.87 -26.24 -4.87
C ALA A 91 8.15 -25.42 -4.62
N GLU A 92 9.05 -25.34 -5.59
CA GLU A 92 10.26 -24.51 -5.52
C GLU A 92 9.92 -23.03 -5.36
N THR A 93 8.89 -22.55 -6.03
CA THR A 93 8.41 -21.17 -5.92
C THR A 93 7.98 -20.85 -4.49
N ILE A 94 7.22 -21.73 -3.86
CA ILE A 94 6.78 -21.57 -2.46
C ILE A 94 7.99 -21.51 -1.53
N ILE A 95 8.93 -22.42 -1.66
CA ILE A 95 10.14 -22.49 -0.83
C ILE A 95 10.97 -21.21 -0.98
N ARG A 96 11.15 -20.74 -2.20
CA ARG A 96 11.91 -19.50 -2.49
C ARG A 96 11.29 -18.27 -1.85
N TYR A 97 9.99 -18.10 -1.97
CA TYR A 97 9.30 -16.96 -1.39
C TYR A 97 9.21 -17.06 0.13
N SER A 98 9.02 -18.24 0.67
CA SER A 98 9.07 -18.48 2.11
C SER A 98 10.41 -18.02 2.72
N HIS A 99 11.51 -18.33 2.06
CA HIS A 99 12.85 -17.91 2.49
C HIS A 99 12.99 -16.36 2.47
N LYS A 100 12.52 -15.72 1.40
CA LYS A 100 12.54 -14.26 1.29
C LYS A 100 11.71 -13.58 2.38
N PHE A 101 10.55 -14.10 2.70
CA PHE A 101 9.71 -13.57 3.78
C PHE A 101 10.38 -13.71 5.13
N THR A 102 11.02 -14.83 5.41
CA THR A 102 11.77 -15.03 6.65
C THR A 102 12.92 -14.04 6.79
N GLU A 103 13.69 -13.81 5.74
CA GLU A 103 14.75 -12.80 5.72
C GLU A 103 14.21 -11.40 6.00
N SER A 104 13.07 -11.05 5.39
CA SER A 104 12.42 -9.74 5.60
C SER A 104 11.95 -9.55 7.04
N GLU A 105 11.39 -10.58 7.65
CA GLU A 105 11.00 -10.56 9.06
C GLU A 105 12.20 -10.39 10.00
N GLU A 106 13.30 -11.09 9.73
CA GLU A 106 14.53 -10.96 10.53
C GLU A 106 15.10 -9.55 10.46
N ILE A 107 15.13 -8.94 9.27
CA ILE A 107 15.60 -7.57 9.07
C ILE A 107 14.70 -6.59 9.84
N LEU A 108 13.39 -6.75 9.73
CA LEU A 108 12.43 -5.90 10.42
C LEU A 108 12.59 -6.01 11.95
N SER A 109 12.72 -7.22 12.47
CA SER A 109 12.95 -7.45 13.90
C SER A 109 14.22 -6.77 14.40
N ARG A 110 15.30 -6.81 13.62
CA ARG A 110 16.56 -6.14 13.96
C ARG A 110 16.42 -4.62 13.98
N ILE A 111 15.67 -4.08 13.03
CA ILE A 111 15.39 -2.63 12.98
C ILE A 111 14.59 -2.22 14.21
N GLU A 112 13.58 -2.96 14.59
CA GLU A 112 12.77 -2.70 15.79
C GLU A 112 13.62 -2.74 17.07
N GLU A 113 14.50 -3.74 17.20
CA GLU A 113 15.43 -3.85 18.32
C GLU A 113 16.38 -2.64 18.40
N LEU A 114 16.90 -2.19 17.27
CA LEU A 114 17.77 -1.02 17.20
C LEU A 114 17.03 0.27 17.58
N GLU A 115 15.79 0.41 17.16
CA GLU A 115 14.94 1.55 17.52
C GLU A 115 14.67 1.60 19.02
N GLU A 116 14.40 0.45 19.63
CA GLU A 116 14.19 0.35 21.09
C GLU A 116 15.46 0.73 21.85
N LEU A 117 16.62 0.22 21.44
CA LEU A 117 17.89 0.55 22.05
C LEU A 117 18.22 2.05 21.93
N TYR A 118 17.88 2.66 20.80
CA TYR A 118 18.05 4.08 20.59
C TYR A 118 17.18 4.92 21.53
N LYS A 119 15.93 4.50 21.73
CA LYS A 119 15.00 5.17 22.65
C LYS A 119 15.42 5.04 24.11
N GLU A 120 15.98 3.89 24.51
CA GLU A 120 16.49 3.65 25.86
C GLU A 120 17.78 4.43 26.16
N GLY A 121 18.54 4.81 25.13
CA GLY A 121 19.78 5.57 25.24
C GLY A 121 19.60 7.07 25.48
N ASP A 122 18.39 7.60 25.40
CA ASP A 122 18.02 8.97 25.71
C ASP A 122 17.47 9.01 27.15
#